data_c409c2325a54f765a0de5c39b956575b
#
_entry.id   c409c2325a54f765a0de5c39b956575b
#
_cell.length_a   1.000
_cell.length_b   1.000
_cell.length_c   1.000
_cell.angle_alpha   90.00
_cell.angle_beta   90.00
_cell.angle_gamma   90.00
#
_symmetry.space_group_name_H-M   'P 1'
#
loop_
_entity.id
_entity.type
_entity.pdbx_description
1 polymer ?
#
loop_
_entity_poly.entity_id
_entity_poly.type
_entity_poly.pdbx_seq_one_letter_code
_entity_poly.pdbx_strand_id
1 'polypeptide(L)'
;MTVTLPAAITPSPAFQPVPGQRIDPELARSWLLVNAAQPERFQPAEDSAADIVILDIEDAVAPKDKDQARGDAVAWLTSGHTGWVRLNGYGSRWWEQDVEALAAALPAHLGGPV
;
A
#
# COMPACT_ATOMS: atom_id res chain seq x y z
N MET A 1 7.62 -8.70 3.95
CA MET A 1 6.22 -9.12 3.92
C MET A 1 5.38 -8.04 3.27
N THR A 2 4.45 -8.45 2.45
CA THR A 2 3.59 -7.51 1.74
C THR A 2 2.16 -7.66 2.24
N VAL A 3 1.54 -6.55 2.54
CA VAL A 3 0.17 -6.52 3.05
C VAL A 3 -0.68 -5.69 2.10
N THR A 4 -1.87 -6.21 1.78
CA THR A 4 -2.84 -5.48 0.97
C THR A 4 -3.74 -4.68 1.88
N LEU A 5 -3.87 -3.38 1.60
CA LEU A 5 -4.76 -2.50 2.34
C LEU A 5 -5.80 -1.95 1.40
N PRO A 6 -6.96 -2.59 1.30
CA PRO A 6 -8.01 -2.08 0.43
C PRO A 6 -8.65 -0.85 1.07
N ALA A 7 -8.32 0.32 0.56
CA ALA A 7 -8.99 1.54 0.97
C ALA A 7 -10.42 1.58 0.41
N ALA A 8 -10.64 0.86 -0.67
CA ALA A 8 -11.97 0.69 -1.22
C ALA A 8 -12.12 -0.75 -1.65
N ILE A 9 -13.20 -1.36 -1.30
CA ILE A 9 -13.51 -2.70 -1.75
C ILE A 9 -14.34 -2.58 -3.00
N THR A 10 -13.87 -3.25 -4.01
CA THR A 10 -14.57 -3.17 -5.25
C THR A 10 -14.85 -4.44 -5.89
N PRO A 11 -14.95 -5.55 -5.34
CA PRO A 11 -15.13 -6.72 -6.16
C PRO A 11 -16.52 -6.67 -6.79
N SER A 12 -16.54 -6.23 -7.96
CA SER A 12 -17.74 -6.30 -8.76
C SER A 12 -17.48 -7.27 -9.88
N PRO A 13 -18.34 -8.24 -10.12
CA PRO A 13 -18.16 -9.13 -11.27
C PRO A 13 -18.15 -8.37 -12.58
N ALA A 14 -18.77 -7.21 -12.58
CA ALA A 14 -18.82 -6.37 -13.78
C ALA A 14 -17.71 -5.33 -13.78
N PHE A 15 -16.73 -5.47 -12.93
CA PHE A 15 -15.65 -4.51 -12.83
C PHE A 15 -14.92 -4.36 -14.16
N GLN A 16 -14.81 -3.13 -14.60
CA GLN A 16 -14.07 -2.77 -15.78
C GLN A 16 -12.93 -1.87 -15.38
N PRO A 17 -11.68 -2.28 -15.61
CA PRO A 17 -10.55 -1.42 -15.30
C PRO A 17 -10.67 -0.10 -16.05
N VAL A 18 -10.51 0.99 -15.33
CA VAL A 18 -10.43 2.31 -15.92
C VAL A 18 -9.08 2.90 -15.59
N PRO A 19 -8.66 3.97 -16.28
CA PRO A 19 -7.39 4.58 -15.95
C PRO A 19 -7.30 4.89 -14.45
N GLY A 20 -6.21 4.48 -13.82
CA GLY A 20 -5.99 4.68 -12.41
C GLY A 20 -6.53 3.58 -11.50
N GLN A 21 -7.32 2.65 -12.00
CA GLN A 21 -7.78 1.51 -11.21
C GLN A 21 -6.84 0.32 -11.36
N ARG A 22 -6.82 -0.50 -10.32
CA ARG A 22 -5.97 -1.68 -10.32
C ARG A 22 -6.81 -2.93 -10.51
N ILE A 23 -6.26 -3.90 -11.21
CA ILE A 23 -6.93 -5.17 -11.42
C ILE A 23 -6.76 -6.07 -10.19
N ASP A 24 -7.51 -7.15 -10.18
CA ASP A 24 -7.38 -8.17 -9.15
C ASP A 24 -5.92 -8.66 -9.08
N PRO A 25 -5.34 -8.76 -7.89
CA PRO A 25 -3.95 -9.24 -7.75
C PRO A 25 -3.69 -10.58 -8.42
N GLU A 26 -4.68 -11.45 -8.49
CA GLU A 26 -4.53 -12.75 -9.15
C GLU A 26 -4.29 -12.62 -10.64
N LEU A 27 -4.71 -11.51 -11.23
CA LEU A 27 -4.58 -11.24 -12.65
C LEU A 27 -3.44 -10.27 -12.95
N ALA A 28 -2.75 -9.81 -11.93
CA ALA A 28 -1.70 -8.81 -12.11
C ALA A 28 -0.52 -9.39 -12.85
N ARG A 29 -0.02 -8.62 -13.82
CA ARG A 29 1.16 -8.98 -14.61
C ARG A 29 2.32 -8.03 -14.36
N SER A 30 2.07 -6.90 -13.73
CA SER A 30 3.11 -5.93 -13.43
C SER A 30 2.93 -5.36 -12.03
N TRP A 31 4.04 -5.20 -11.35
CA TRP A 31 4.09 -4.70 -9.98
C TRP A 31 5.08 -3.55 -9.95
N LEU A 32 4.67 -2.42 -9.41
CA LEU A 32 5.54 -1.27 -9.29
C LEU A 32 5.84 -1.00 -7.83
N LEU A 33 7.10 -1.11 -7.46
CA LEU A 33 7.57 -0.76 -6.13
C LEU A 33 7.88 0.71 -6.08
N VAL A 34 7.36 1.39 -5.07
CA VAL A 34 7.59 2.81 -4.86
C VAL A 34 8.19 3.02 -3.48
N ASN A 35 9.30 3.71 -3.42
CA ASN A 35 9.94 4.03 -2.14
C ASN A 35 9.04 4.96 -1.35
N ALA A 36 8.56 4.48 -0.19
CA ALA A 36 7.63 5.26 0.62
C ALA A 36 8.29 6.48 1.29
N ALA A 37 9.61 6.57 1.25
CA ALA A 37 10.30 7.78 1.70
C ALA A 37 10.25 8.89 0.65
N GLN A 38 9.65 8.63 -0.49
CA GLN A 38 9.49 9.60 -1.58
C GLN A 38 8.00 9.72 -1.93
N PRO A 39 7.20 10.32 -1.04
CA PRO A 39 5.74 10.38 -1.24
C PRO A 39 5.32 11.12 -2.50
N GLU A 40 6.18 11.99 -3.04
CA GLU A 40 5.91 12.67 -4.31
C GLU A 40 5.81 11.72 -5.48
N ARG A 41 6.23 10.46 -5.31
CA ARG A 41 6.13 9.45 -6.35
C ARG A 41 4.84 8.64 -6.27
N PHE A 42 4.05 8.81 -5.22
CA PHE A 42 2.84 8.00 -5.03
C PHE A 42 1.80 8.27 -6.12
N GLN A 43 1.51 9.54 -6.38
CA GLN A 43 0.52 9.88 -7.38
C GLN A 43 0.93 9.44 -8.80
N PRO A 44 2.17 9.71 -9.24
CA PRO A 44 2.61 9.19 -10.53
C PRO A 44 2.53 7.68 -10.63
N ALA A 45 2.81 6.97 -9.55
CA ALA A 45 2.71 5.52 -9.53
C ALA A 45 1.27 5.06 -9.67
N GLU A 46 0.35 5.70 -8.96
CA GLU A 46 -1.06 5.39 -9.08
C GLU A 46 -1.57 5.63 -10.50
N ASP A 47 -1.09 6.67 -11.14
CA ASP A 47 -1.48 7.02 -12.49
C ASP A 47 -0.79 6.17 -13.56
N SER A 48 0.16 5.34 -13.16
CA SER A 48 0.91 4.51 -14.10
C SER A 48 0.06 3.37 -14.63
N ALA A 49 0.61 2.67 -15.61
CA ALA A 49 -0.04 1.49 -16.18
C ALA A 49 0.24 0.20 -15.40
N ALA A 50 0.94 0.30 -14.28
CA ALA A 50 1.20 -0.89 -13.47
C ALA A 50 -0.10 -1.46 -12.91
N ASP A 51 -0.20 -2.78 -12.90
CA ASP A 51 -1.38 -3.44 -12.37
C ASP A 51 -1.49 -3.30 -10.86
N ILE A 52 -0.35 -3.34 -10.18
CA ILE A 52 -0.30 -3.21 -8.72
C ILE A 52 0.81 -2.25 -8.35
N VAL A 53 0.51 -1.36 -7.42
CA VAL A 53 1.49 -0.46 -6.83
C VAL A 53 1.76 -0.90 -5.40
N ILE A 54 3.03 -1.07 -5.06
CA ILE A 54 3.47 -1.44 -3.73
C ILE A 54 4.25 -0.28 -3.14
N LEU A 55 3.77 0.23 -2.02
CA LEU A 55 4.50 1.23 -1.25
C LEU A 55 5.49 0.49 -0.37
N ASP A 56 6.77 0.72 -0.60
CA ASP A 56 7.82 -0.03 0.08
C ASP A 56 8.34 0.76 1.28
N ILE A 57 8.13 0.21 2.47
CA ILE A 57 8.68 0.78 3.69
C ILE A 57 9.81 -0.08 4.25
N GLU A 58 10.24 -1.09 3.49
CA GLU A 58 11.30 -2.01 3.89
C GLU A 58 12.64 -1.66 3.23
N ASP A 59 13.01 -2.40 2.20
CA ASP A 59 14.37 -2.35 1.65
C ASP A 59 14.73 -1.00 1.05
N ALA A 60 13.78 -0.33 0.42
CA ALA A 60 14.06 0.93 -0.24
C ALA A 60 14.24 2.09 0.74
N VAL A 61 13.93 1.89 2.02
CA VAL A 61 13.91 2.97 3.01
C VAL A 61 15.01 2.78 4.03
N ALA A 62 15.83 3.81 4.21
CA ALA A 62 16.87 3.78 5.23
C ALA A 62 16.28 3.75 6.63
N PRO A 63 16.97 3.16 7.61
CA PRO A 63 16.46 3.10 8.98
C PRO A 63 15.98 4.43 9.54
N LYS A 64 16.69 5.50 9.25
CA LYS A 64 16.35 6.83 9.77
C LYS A 64 15.04 7.38 9.20
N ASP A 65 14.60 6.85 8.05
CA ASP A 65 13.43 7.34 7.35
C ASP A 65 12.21 6.45 7.51
N LYS A 66 12.32 5.34 8.23
CA LYS A 66 11.25 4.35 8.29
C LYS A 66 9.97 4.87 8.96
N ASP A 67 10.09 5.65 10.01
CA ASP A 67 8.91 6.19 10.68
C ASP A 67 8.17 7.18 9.78
N GLN A 68 8.92 8.02 9.08
CA GLN A 68 8.34 8.98 8.14
C GLN A 68 7.68 8.26 6.97
N ALA A 69 8.34 7.25 6.42
CA ALA A 69 7.82 6.49 5.30
C ALA A 69 6.52 5.77 5.68
N ARG A 70 6.47 5.20 6.88
CA ARG A 70 5.24 4.56 7.39
C ARG A 70 4.11 5.57 7.47
N GLY A 71 4.40 6.75 8.02
CA GLY A 71 3.41 7.81 8.15
C GLY A 71 2.88 8.27 6.79
N ASP A 72 3.76 8.42 5.82
CA ASP A 72 3.36 8.85 4.49
C ASP A 72 2.51 7.79 3.78
N ALA A 73 2.85 6.51 3.95
CA ALA A 73 2.06 5.43 3.38
C ALA A 73 0.66 5.39 4.01
N VAL A 74 0.58 5.52 5.33
CA VAL A 74 -0.70 5.55 6.04
C VAL A 74 -1.53 6.74 5.58
N ALA A 75 -0.92 7.92 5.46
CA ALA A 75 -1.64 9.11 5.01
C ALA A 75 -2.20 8.93 3.61
N TRP A 76 -1.44 8.32 2.72
CA TRP A 76 -1.88 8.06 1.36
C TRP A 76 -3.10 7.15 1.34
N LEU A 77 -3.03 6.04 2.08
CA LEU A 77 -4.12 5.07 2.11
C LEU A 77 -5.37 5.61 2.79
N THR A 78 -5.21 6.39 3.84
CA THR A 78 -6.36 6.98 4.53
C THR A 78 -7.00 8.13 3.76
N SER A 79 -6.33 8.63 2.73
CA SER A 79 -6.87 9.66 1.85
C SER A 79 -7.72 9.10 0.71
N GLY A 80 -8.04 7.82 0.75
CA GLY A 80 -8.91 7.22 -0.24
C GLY A 80 -8.21 6.50 -1.37
N HIS A 81 -6.90 6.33 -1.28
CA HIS A 81 -6.15 5.58 -2.28
C HIS A 81 -6.02 4.12 -1.90
N THR A 82 -5.78 3.27 -2.88
CA THR A 82 -5.54 1.86 -2.66
C THR A 82 -4.10 1.53 -2.94
N GLY A 83 -3.64 0.41 -2.39
CA GLY A 83 -2.29 -0.04 -2.66
C GLY A 83 -1.91 -1.18 -1.76
N TRP A 84 -0.75 -1.72 -2.04
CA TRP A 84 -0.09 -2.70 -1.20
C TRP A 84 1.01 -2.00 -0.44
N VAL A 85 1.37 -2.51 0.71
CA VAL A 85 2.51 -2.00 1.46
C VAL A 85 3.43 -3.16 1.79
N ARG A 86 4.70 -3.02 1.47
CA ARG A 86 5.70 -4.00 1.87
C ARG A 86 6.28 -3.60 3.21
N LEU A 87 5.97 -4.38 4.23
CA LEU A 87 6.37 -4.11 5.60
C LEU A 87 7.80 -4.54 5.87
N ASN A 88 8.39 -3.96 6.90
CA ASN A 88 9.65 -4.47 7.44
C ASN A 88 9.47 -5.90 7.92
N GLY A 89 10.56 -6.66 7.92
CA GLY A 89 10.48 -8.08 8.21
C GLY A 89 10.00 -8.39 9.62
N TYR A 90 9.32 -9.50 9.77
CA TYR A 90 8.94 -10.03 11.07
C TYR A 90 10.21 -10.21 11.91
N GLY A 91 10.15 -9.75 13.15
CA GLY A 91 11.31 -9.79 14.01
C GLY A 91 12.20 -8.55 13.94
N SER A 92 11.98 -7.67 12.96
CA SER A 92 12.67 -6.39 12.97
C SER A 92 12.05 -5.49 14.02
N ARG A 93 12.83 -4.46 14.43
CA ARG A 93 12.32 -3.52 15.43
C ARG A 93 11.18 -2.65 14.93
N TRP A 94 10.90 -2.66 13.63
CA TRP A 94 9.83 -1.86 13.04
C TRP A 94 8.54 -2.65 12.81
N TRP A 95 8.59 -3.96 12.87
CA TRP A 95 7.48 -4.82 12.52
C TRP A 95 6.19 -4.49 13.29
N GLU A 96 6.28 -4.41 14.61
CA GLU A 96 5.09 -4.18 15.43
C GLU A 96 4.45 -2.82 15.14
N GLN A 97 5.28 -1.81 15.01
CA GLN A 97 4.78 -0.47 14.71
C GLN A 97 4.18 -0.39 13.30
N ASP A 98 4.77 -1.09 12.35
CA ASP A 98 4.24 -1.14 10.99
C ASP A 98 2.86 -1.78 10.99
N VAL A 99 2.71 -2.94 11.61
CA VAL A 99 1.45 -3.66 11.64
C VAL A 99 0.38 -2.84 12.36
N GLU A 100 0.73 -2.24 13.49
CA GLU A 100 -0.20 -1.44 14.27
C GLU A 100 -0.69 -0.22 13.49
N ALA A 101 0.23 0.50 12.88
CA ALA A 101 -0.13 1.70 12.13
C ALA A 101 -1.01 1.39 10.92
N LEU A 102 -0.69 0.31 10.21
CA LEU A 102 -1.43 -0.05 9.02
C LEU A 102 -2.78 -0.67 9.35
N ALA A 103 -2.86 -1.45 10.43
CA ALA A 103 -4.13 -1.98 10.89
C ALA A 103 -5.08 -0.84 11.31
N ALA A 104 -4.54 0.18 11.96
CA ALA A 104 -5.34 1.34 12.36
C ALA A 104 -5.82 2.16 11.17
N ALA A 105 -5.14 2.04 10.02
CA ALA A 105 -5.53 2.76 8.83
C ALA A 105 -6.67 2.09 8.06
N LEU A 106 -7.04 0.86 8.41
CA LEU A 106 -8.11 0.17 7.72
C LEU A 106 -9.45 0.80 8.09
N PRO A 107 -10.30 1.10 7.11
CA PRO A 107 -11.64 1.59 7.41
C PRO A 107 -12.42 0.55 8.21
N ALA A 108 -13.16 1.01 9.21
CA ALA A 108 -13.91 0.10 10.06
C ALA A 108 -14.90 -0.76 9.28
N HIS A 109 -15.48 -0.21 8.21
CA HIS A 109 -16.47 -0.93 7.42
C HIS A 109 -15.87 -2.07 6.60
N LEU A 110 -14.57 -2.19 6.55
CA LEU A 110 -13.92 -3.30 5.85
C LEU A 110 -13.84 -4.55 6.71
N GLY A 111 -14.31 -4.47 7.94
CA GLY A 111 -14.48 -5.68 8.73
C GLY A 111 -13.25 -6.20 9.40
N GLY A 112 -12.27 -5.38 9.60
CA GLY A 112 -11.17 -5.76 10.44
C GLY A 112 -9.90 -6.13 9.69
N PRO A 113 -9.05 -6.91 10.33
CA PRO A 113 -7.70 -7.14 9.83
C PRO A 113 -7.71 -7.92 8.53
N VAL A 114 -6.75 -7.62 7.76
CA VAL A 114 -6.50 -8.32 6.51
C VAL A 114 -5.67 -9.55 6.79
#